data_d5f47f88bcc983c6a800198eaadf0677
#
_entry.id   d5f47f88bcc983c6a800198eaadf0677
#
_cell.length_a   1.000
_cell.length_b   1.000
_cell.length_c   1.000
_cell.angle_alpha   90.00
_cell.angle_beta   90.00
_cell.angle_gamma   90.00
#
_symmetry.space_group_name_H-M   'P 1'
#
loop_
_entity.id
_entity.type
_entity.pdbx_description
1 polymer ?
#
loop_
_entity_poly.entity_id
_entity_poly.type
_entity_poly.pdbx_seq_one_letter_code
_entity_poly.pdbx_strand_id
1 'polypeptide(L)'
;MNETPNENPNEAPAQATAPHKPVHLAVYDTYADWETGHATAHLARRGRAVRTVGLAAGQPVTTMGGLRVQPDLALADLRPEDSALLILTGASLWDTGDGLAPFAAKARAFLAAGVPVAAICGATAGLAREGLLDGRAHTSAASFYLAQQPGYGGAERYVEADAVTDGDLITAGPTEPVAFAREVFARLGVWEPEALDAWYRLFHDSDASAYPVLMAAEAGGA
;
A
#
# COMPACT_ATOMS: atom_id res chain seq x y z
N MET A 1 9.06 21.08 -56.62
CA MET A 1 8.92 22.06 -55.52
C MET A 1 8.78 21.22 -54.25
N ASN A 2 9.87 21.14 -53.46
CA ASN A 2 9.89 20.40 -52.20
C ASN A 2 9.57 21.40 -51.09
N GLU A 3 8.44 21.27 -50.45
CA GLU A 3 8.14 21.97 -49.20
C GLU A 3 8.76 21.21 -48.05
N THR A 4 9.70 21.81 -47.37
CA THR A 4 10.28 21.37 -46.10
C THR A 4 9.27 21.67 -44.99
N PRO A 5 9.02 20.72 -44.03
CA PRO A 5 8.19 21.01 -42.88
C PRO A 5 8.87 22.06 -41.99
N ASN A 6 8.10 23.07 -41.63
CA ASN A 6 8.49 24.15 -40.73
C ASN A 6 8.55 23.60 -39.28
N GLU A 7 9.73 23.27 -38.80
CA GLU A 7 9.95 22.93 -37.41
C GLU A 7 9.84 24.21 -36.55
N ASN A 8 8.93 24.22 -35.65
CA ASN A 8 8.71 25.31 -34.70
C ASN A 8 9.76 25.21 -33.57
N PRO A 9 10.74 26.16 -33.47
CA PRO A 9 11.90 26.04 -32.56
C PRO A 9 11.55 26.36 -31.08
N ASN A 10 10.30 26.40 -30.70
CA ASN A 10 9.87 26.85 -29.37
C ASN A 10 9.09 25.81 -28.55
N GLU A 11 9.12 24.53 -28.93
CA GLU A 11 8.67 23.47 -28.03
C GLU A 11 9.81 23.09 -27.11
N ALA A 12 9.82 23.68 -25.91
CA ALA A 12 10.66 23.20 -24.82
C ALA A 12 10.27 21.72 -24.56
N PRO A 13 11.26 20.81 -24.45
CA PRO A 13 10.97 19.40 -24.16
C PRO A 13 10.21 19.33 -22.84
N ALA A 14 9.05 18.66 -22.86
CA ALA A 14 8.30 18.36 -21.65
C ALA A 14 9.29 17.78 -20.64
N GLN A 15 9.45 18.44 -19.48
CA GLN A 15 10.32 17.95 -18.42
C GLN A 15 9.79 16.59 -18.01
N ALA A 16 10.53 15.54 -18.35
CA ALA A 16 10.27 14.21 -17.86
C ALA A 16 10.33 14.27 -16.33
N THR A 17 9.19 14.16 -15.68
CA THR A 17 9.12 14.06 -14.22
C THR A 17 9.97 12.87 -13.79
N ALA A 18 10.86 13.08 -12.81
CA ALA A 18 11.69 12.00 -12.29
C ALA A 18 10.79 10.79 -11.94
N PRO A 19 11.19 9.56 -12.29
CA PRO A 19 10.38 8.40 -12.06
C PRO A 19 10.06 8.28 -10.56
N HIS A 20 8.80 8.06 -10.22
CA HIS A 20 8.39 7.85 -8.83
C HIS A 20 9.12 6.63 -8.25
N LYS A 21 9.53 6.73 -6.98
CA LYS A 21 10.03 5.55 -6.27
C LYS A 21 8.97 4.44 -6.26
N PRO A 22 9.38 3.16 -6.31
CA PRO A 22 8.44 2.04 -6.26
C PRO A 22 7.73 1.95 -4.91
N VAL A 23 6.53 1.39 -4.94
CA VAL A 23 5.84 0.86 -3.76
C VAL A 23 6.34 -0.56 -3.53
N HIS A 24 6.74 -0.88 -2.31
CA HIS A 24 7.17 -2.22 -1.95
C HIS A 24 6.06 -2.99 -1.24
N LEU A 25 5.73 -4.16 -1.77
CA LEU A 25 4.73 -5.08 -1.21
C LEU A 25 5.45 -6.25 -0.54
N ALA A 26 5.32 -6.37 0.77
CA ALA A 26 5.82 -7.54 1.50
C ALA A 26 5.00 -8.78 1.15
N VAL A 27 5.68 -9.85 0.75
CA VAL A 27 5.08 -11.14 0.38
C VAL A 27 5.76 -12.26 1.16
N TYR A 28 4.95 -13.15 1.70
CA TYR A 28 5.35 -14.31 2.49
C TYR A 28 4.29 -15.41 2.36
N ASP A 29 4.59 -16.63 2.78
CA ASP A 29 3.62 -17.71 2.71
C ASP A 29 2.33 -17.34 3.46
N THR A 30 1.20 -17.77 2.92
CA THR A 30 -0.15 -17.52 3.44
C THR A 30 -0.59 -16.06 3.47
N TYR A 31 0.07 -15.14 2.75
CA TYR A 31 -0.46 -13.78 2.69
C TYR A 31 -1.81 -13.74 1.95
N ALA A 32 -2.71 -12.87 2.40
CA ALA A 32 -4.03 -12.70 1.83
C ALA A 32 -3.95 -11.85 0.55
N ASP A 33 -3.98 -12.50 -0.60
CA ASP A 33 -3.81 -11.90 -1.92
C ASP A 33 -4.94 -10.92 -2.29
N TRP A 34 -6.16 -11.11 -1.79
CA TRP A 34 -7.27 -10.18 -2.03
C TRP A 34 -7.11 -8.83 -1.34
N GLU A 35 -6.36 -8.75 -0.24
CA GLU A 35 -6.25 -7.52 0.57
C GLU A 35 -5.57 -6.38 -0.17
N THR A 36 -4.67 -6.68 -1.09
CA THR A 36 -3.86 -5.68 -1.81
C THR A 36 -4.17 -5.61 -3.30
N GLY A 37 -5.14 -6.39 -3.78
CA GLY A 37 -5.48 -6.47 -5.19
C GLY A 37 -5.85 -5.10 -5.80
N HIS A 38 -6.71 -4.33 -5.12
CA HIS A 38 -7.07 -2.98 -5.56
C HIS A 38 -5.86 -2.04 -5.54
N ALA A 39 -5.10 -2.02 -4.43
CA ALA A 39 -3.94 -1.15 -4.30
C ALA A 39 -2.91 -1.42 -5.41
N THR A 40 -2.49 -2.67 -5.59
CA THR A 40 -1.43 -3.03 -6.55
C THR A 40 -1.85 -2.82 -8.00
N ALA A 41 -3.08 -3.22 -8.36
CA ALA A 41 -3.59 -3.10 -9.72
C ALA A 41 -3.70 -1.63 -10.16
N HIS A 42 -4.26 -0.77 -9.32
CA HIS A 42 -4.45 0.64 -9.68
C HIS A 42 -3.15 1.45 -9.59
N LEU A 43 -2.24 1.14 -8.66
CA LEU A 43 -0.90 1.73 -8.65
C LEU A 43 -0.17 1.44 -9.96
N ALA A 44 -0.16 0.18 -10.40
CA ALA A 44 0.50 -0.22 -11.65
C ALA A 44 -0.14 0.48 -12.87
N ARG A 45 -1.47 0.52 -12.96
CA ARG A 45 -2.19 1.24 -14.04
C ARG A 45 -1.87 2.74 -14.08
N ARG A 46 -1.55 3.34 -12.93
CA ARG A 46 -1.17 4.75 -12.79
C ARG A 46 0.34 4.99 -12.87
N GLY A 47 1.08 4.04 -13.44
CA GLY A 47 2.53 4.17 -13.66
C GLY A 47 3.38 4.14 -12.39
N ARG A 48 2.80 3.70 -11.25
CA ARG A 48 3.53 3.50 -10.00
C ARG A 48 4.05 2.07 -9.96
N ALA A 49 5.36 1.88 -10.04
CA ALA A 49 5.95 0.55 -9.95
C ALA A 49 5.63 -0.10 -8.59
N VAL A 50 5.17 -1.34 -8.61
CA VAL A 50 5.04 -2.19 -7.42
C VAL A 50 6.12 -3.25 -7.48
N ARG A 51 6.90 -3.41 -6.40
CA ARG A 51 7.95 -4.40 -6.26
C ARG A 51 7.67 -5.30 -5.07
N THR A 52 7.76 -6.60 -5.28
CA THR A 52 7.54 -7.59 -4.21
C THR A 52 8.79 -7.82 -3.39
N VAL A 53 8.63 -7.94 -2.06
CA VAL A 53 9.73 -8.14 -1.11
C VAL A 53 9.45 -9.36 -0.26
N GLY A 54 10.33 -10.34 -0.30
CA GLY A 54 10.29 -11.54 0.53
C GLY A 54 11.49 -11.64 1.47
N LEU A 55 11.57 -12.69 2.29
CA LEU A 55 12.78 -12.96 3.09
C LEU A 55 14.00 -13.13 2.20
N ALA A 56 13.84 -13.77 1.04
CA ALA A 56 14.88 -13.93 0.04
C ALA A 56 14.33 -13.60 -1.37
N ALA A 57 15.12 -12.89 -2.16
CA ALA A 57 14.78 -12.65 -3.55
C ALA A 57 14.72 -13.96 -4.34
N GLY A 58 13.74 -14.06 -5.25
CA GLY A 58 13.60 -15.22 -6.13
C GLY A 58 13.11 -16.51 -5.45
N GLN A 59 12.95 -16.56 -4.11
CA GLN A 59 12.36 -17.70 -3.42
C GLN A 59 10.84 -17.58 -3.42
N PRO A 60 10.10 -18.43 -4.18
CA PRO A 60 8.66 -18.30 -4.27
C PRO A 60 7.96 -18.51 -2.94
N VAL A 61 6.92 -17.71 -2.69
CA VAL A 61 5.95 -17.87 -1.61
C VAL A 61 4.59 -18.25 -2.17
N THR A 62 3.74 -18.86 -1.36
CA THR A 62 2.38 -19.25 -1.76
C THR A 62 1.36 -18.44 -0.96
N THR A 63 0.47 -17.74 -1.67
CA THR A 63 -0.59 -16.92 -1.07
C THR A 63 -1.66 -17.79 -0.40
N MET A 64 -2.57 -17.17 0.33
CA MET A 64 -3.75 -17.85 0.90
C MET A 64 -4.68 -18.37 -0.20
N GLY A 65 -4.77 -17.69 -1.35
CA GLY A 65 -5.49 -18.14 -2.55
C GLY A 65 -4.75 -19.18 -3.39
N GLY A 66 -3.55 -19.64 -2.98
CA GLY A 66 -2.77 -20.65 -3.68
C GLY A 66 -1.92 -20.14 -4.86
N LEU A 67 -1.82 -18.83 -5.05
CA LEU A 67 -0.96 -18.24 -6.08
C LEU A 67 0.51 -18.31 -5.64
N ARG A 68 1.40 -18.58 -6.59
CA ARG A 68 2.84 -18.55 -6.36
C ARG A 68 3.39 -17.20 -6.79
N VAL A 69 4.03 -16.51 -5.87
CA VAL A 69 4.65 -15.20 -6.09
C VAL A 69 6.15 -15.29 -5.82
N GLN A 70 6.93 -14.83 -6.78
CA GLN A 70 8.39 -14.77 -6.65
C GLN A 70 8.79 -13.34 -6.25
N PRO A 71 9.37 -13.13 -5.05
CA PRO A 71 9.80 -11.80 -4.63
C PRO A 71 10.90 -11.23 -5.55
N ASP A 72 10.76 -9.96 -5.89
CA ASP A 72 11.75 -9.19 -6.66
C ASP A 72 13.00 -8.88 -5.83
N LEU A 73 12.83 -8.66 -4.51
CA LEU A 73 13.84 -8.15 -3.61
C LEU A 73 13.86 -8.95 -2.30
N ALA A 74 15.05 -9.13 -1.74
CA ALA A 74 15.17 -9.63 -0.37
C ALA A 74 14.91 -8.51 0.65
N LEU A 75 14.26 -8.85 1.78
CA LEU A 75 13.96 -7.90 2.85
C LEU A 75 15.22 -7.22 3.40
N ALA A 76 16.35 -7.94 3.42
CA ALA A 76 17.63 -7.40 3.86
C ALA A 76 18.13 -6.24 2.98
N ASP A 77 17.83 -6.29 1.68
CA ASP A 77 18.26 -5.29 0.69
C ASP A 77 17.30 -4.12 0.57
N LEU A 78 16.08 -4.22 1.15
CA LEU A 78 15.09 -3.16 1.10
C LEU A 78 15.52 -1.97 1.96
N ARG A 79 15.55 -0.78 1.36
CA ARG A 79 15.90 0.48 2.03
C ARG A 79 14.73 1.46 1.98
N PRO A 80 14.44 2.19 3.07
CA PRO A 80 13.41 3.21 3.07
C PRO A 80 13.61 4.29 1.99
N GLU A 81 14.85 4.74 1.77
CA GLU A 81 15.18 5.77 0.80
C GLU A 81 14.87 5.38 -0.65
N ASP A 82 14.75 4.10 -0.96
CA ASP A 82 14.43 3.59 -2.30
C ASP A 82 12.92 3.34 -2.50
N SER A 83 12.09 3.67 -1.50
CA SER A 83 10.67 3.34 -1.47
C SER A 83 9.78 4.58 -1.41
N ALA A 84 8.63 4.52 -2.07
CA ALA A 84 7.54 5.47 -1.88
C ALA A 84 6.66 5.10 -0.69
N LEU A 85 6.47 3.79 -0.45
CA LEU A 85 5.63 3.24 0.61
C LEU A 85 5.93 1.74 0.77
N LEU A 86 5.81 1.21 1.98
CA LEU A 86 5.85 -0.23 2.29
C LEU A 86 4.44 -0.72 2.64
N ILE A 87 3.98 -1.77 1.93
CA ILE A 87 2.71 -2.47 2.24
C ILE A 87 3.02 -3.78 2.95
N LEU A 88 2.36 -4.01 4.09
CA LEU A 88 2.33 -5.27 4.83
C LEU A 88 0.94 -5.89 4.74
N THR A 89 0.85 -7.13 4.27
CA THR A 89 -0.40 -7.88 4.10
C THR A 89 -0.74 -8.71 5.32
N GLY A 90 -2.01 -9.04 5.52
CA GLY A 90 -2.41 -10.08 6.45
C GLY A 90 -1.89 -11.45 6.00
N ALA A 91 -1.63 -12.33 6.95
CA ALA A 91 -1.26 -13.71 6.71
C ALA A 91 -1.53 -14.55 7.97
N SER A 92 -1.80 -15.84 7.81
CA SER A 92 -1.89 -16.76 8.97
C SER A 92 -0.62 -16.81 9.80
N LEU A 93 0.52 -16.50 9.19
CA LEU A 93 1.83 -16.47 9.86
C LEU A 93 1.96 -15.34 10.88
N TRP A 94 1.15 -14.29 10.84
CA TRP A 94 1.12 -13.26 11.89
C TRP A 94 0.60 -13.81 13.24
N ASP A 95 -0.22 -14.85 13.20
CA ASP A 95 -0.80 -15.49 14.39
C ASP A 95 0.05 -16.67 14.91
N THR A 96 1.09 -17.05 14.19
CA THR A 96 1.89 -18.25 14.51
C THR A 96 3.37 -17.93 14.63
N GLY A 97 3.81 -17.61 15.85
CA GLY A 97 5.24 -17.35 16.13
C GLY A 97 5.77 -16.03 15.56
N ASP A 98 7.11 -15.95 15.44
CA ASP A 98 7.82 -14.70 15.14
C ASP A 98 8.40 -14.64 13.71
N GLY A 99 7.97 -15.55 12.82
CA GLY A 99 8.52 -15.64 11.46
C GLY A 99 8.42 -14.36 10.64
N LEU A 100 7.43 -13.52 10.92
CA LEU A 100 7.21 -12.23 10.23
C LEU A 100 7.73 -11.01 11.04
N ALA A 101 8.31 -11.20 12.22
CA ALA A 101 8.91 -10.10 13.01
C ALA A 101 9.93 -9.27 12.20
N PRO A 102 10.76 -9.82 11.29
CA PRO A 102 11.65 -9.02 10.46
C PRO A 102 10.94 -7.99 9.58
N PHE A 103 9.72 -8.29 9.10
CA PHE A 103 8.92 -7.35 8.32
C PHE A 103 8.35 -6.21 9.19
N ALA A 104 7.91 -6.52 10.40
CA ALA A 104 7.46 -5.50 11.36
C ALA A 104 8.63 -4.59 11.80
N ALA A 105 9.81 -5.16 12.04
CA ALA A 105 11.03 -4.38 12.31
C ALA A 105 11.41 -3.49 11.11
N LYS A 106 11.23 -3.95 9.87
CA LYS A 106 11.45 -3.13 8.67
C LYS A 106 10.45 -1.97 8.61
N ALA A 107 9.17 -2.18 8.96
CA ALA A 107 8.17 -1.12 9.05
C ALA A 107 8.59 -0.03 10.06
N ARG A 108 9.16 -0.41 11.21
CA ARG A 108 9.75 0.54 12.17
C ARG A 108 10.82 1.43 11.51
N ALA A 109 11.72 0.82 10.73
CA ALA A 109 12.78 1.56 10.05
C ALA A 109 12.21 2.54 9.01
N PHE A 110 11.16 2.14 8.28
CA PHE A 110 10.46 2.99 7.31
C PHE A 110 9.82 4.20 7.99
N LEU A 111 9.03 3.99 9.04
CA LEU A 111 8.39 5.08 9.79
C LEU A 111 9.42 6.01 10.43
N ALA A 112 10.53 5.47 10.94
CA ALA A 112 11.62 6.28 11.51
C ALA A 112 12.32 7.15 10.44
N ALA A 113 12.31 6.71 9.19
CA ALA A 113 12.84 7.45 8.03
C ALA A 113 11.82 8.41 7.40
N GLY A 114 10.58 8.50 7.93
CA GLY A 114 9.49 9.31 7.35
C GLY A 114 8.94 8.71 6.05
N VAL A 115 9.13 7.42 5.81
CA VAL A 115 8.57 6.72 4.67
C VAL A 115 7.30 5.99 5.08
N PRO A 116 6.18 6.18 4.37
CA PRO A 116 4.90 5.60 4.76
C PRO A 116 4.89 4.08 4.82
N VAL A 117 4.11 3.56 5.78
CA VAL A 117 3.79 2.14 5.94
C VAL A 117 2.28 1.96 5.91
N ALA A 118 1.81 1.01 5.14
CA ALA A 118 0.41 0.59 5.10
C ALA A 118 0.30 -0.88 5.51
N ALA A 119 -0.48 -1.17 6.55
CA ALA A 119 -0.68 -2.51 7.08
C ALA A 119 -2.16 -2.87 7.15
N ILE A 120 -2.50 -4.07 6.70
CA ILE A 120 -3.89 -4.55 6.69
C ILE A 120 -4.01 -5.88 7.44
N CYS A 121 -5.14 -6.09 8.12
CA CYS A 121 -5.48 -7.36 8.77
C CYS A 121 -4.42 -7.80 9.80
N GLY A 122 -3.93 -9.03 9.72
CA GLY A 122 -2.93 -9.62 10.62
C GLY A 122 -1.61 -8.84 10.70
N ALA A 123 -1.24 -8.07 9.67
CA ALA A 123 -0.03 -7.26 9.72
C ALA A 123 -0.06 -6.18 10.82
N THR A 124 -1.25 -5.70 11.18
CA THR A 124 -1.42 -4.76 12.29
C THR A 124 -1.00 -5.34 13.64
N ALA A 125 -1.15 -6.68 13.84
CA ALA A 125 -0.63 -7.36 15.03
C ALA A 125 0.91 -7.31 15.09
N GLY A 126 1.58 -7.45 13.95
CA GLY A 126 3.03 -7.25 13.87
C GLY A 126 3.44 -5.84 14.28
N LEU A 127 2.73 -4.82 13.81
CA LEU A 127 2.96 -3.42 14.19
C LEU A 127 2.69 -3.18 15.68
N ALA A 128 1.63 -3.83 16.24
CA ALA A 128 1.30 -3.74 17.66
C ALA A 128 2.43 -4.28 18.54
N ARG A 129 2.97 -5.48 18.23
CA ARG A 129 4.10 -6.09 18.93
C ARG A 129 5.37 -5.23 18.88
N GLU A 130 5.53 -4.46 17.80
CA GLU A 130 6.61 -3.49 17.64
C GLU A 130 6.31 -2.14 18.34
N GLY A 131 5.17 -1.96 19.03
CA GLY A 131 4.78 -0.71 19.67
C GLY A 131 4.57 0.46 18.71
N LEU A 132 4.36 0.17 17.40
CA LEU A 132 4.21 1.20 16.37
C LEU A 132 2.81 1.82 16.36
N LEU A 133 1.85 1.21 17.05
CA LEU A 133 0.47 1.68 17.17
C LEU A 133 0.21 2.49 18.44
N ASP A 134 1.10 2.45 19.44
CA ASP A 134 0.84 2.96 20.79
C ASP A 134 0.58 4.48 20.84
N GLY A 135 1.23 5.23 19.99
CA GLY A 135 1.10 6.68 19.89
C GLY A 135 0.27 7.20 18.71
N ARG A 136 -0.38 6.32 17.93
CA ARG A 136 -1.04 6.66 16.66
C ARG A 136 -2.48 6.17 16.62
N ALA A 137 -3.37 6.94 15.98
CA ALA A 137 -4.68 6.45 15.61
C ALA A 137 -4.53 5.29 14.62
N HIS A 138 -5.28 4.20 14.84
CA HIS A 138 -5.18 3.01 14.02
C HIS A 138 -6.46 2.16 14.11
N THR A 139 -6.61 1.26 13.15
CA THR A 139 -7.64 0.21 13.16
C THR A 139 -7.01 -1.16 12.84
N SER A 140 -7.81 -2.21 12.89
CA SER A 140 -7.41 -3.60 12.65
C SER A 140 -8.65 -4.45 12.33
N ALA A 141 -8.49 -5.77 12.36
CA ALA A 141 -9.60 -6.72 12.30
C ALA A 141 -10.62 -6.50 13.43
N ALA A 142 -10.15 -6.19 14.64
CA ALA A 142 -10.96 -5.84 15.82
C ALA A 142 -10.05 -5.33 16.93
N SER A 143 -10.59 -4.50 17.84
CA SER A 143 -9.84 -3.99 19.00
C SER A 143 -9.33 -5.12 19.92
N PHE A 144 -10.15 -6.15 20.14
CA PHE A 144 -9.75 -7.30 20.98
C PHE A 144 -8.61 -8.11 20.37
N TYR A 145 -8.47 -8.14 19.04
CA TYR A 145 -7.37 -8.84 18.35
C TYR A 145 -6.03 -8.19 18.67
N LEU A 146 -5.98 -6.85 18.66
CA LEU A 146 -4.77 -6.11 19.05
C LEU A 146 -4.52 -6.19 20.55
N ALA A 147 -5.56 -6.16 21.38
CA ALA A 147 -5.44 -6.28 22.84
C ALA A 147 -4.79 -7.59 23.30
N GLN A 148 -4.82 -8.64 22.49
CA GLN A 148 -4.14 -9.92 22.75
C GLN A 148 -2.64 -9.90 22.37
N GLN A 149 -2.16 -8.85 21.67
CA GLN A 149 -0.77 -8.83 21.22
C GLN A 149 0.17 -8.42 22.36
N PRO A 150 1.26 -9.16 22.58
CA PRO A 150 2.25 -8.82 23.60
C PRO A 150 2.80 -7.40 23.40
N GLY A 151 2.78 -6.59 24.46
CA GLY A 151 3.35 -5.25 24.47
C GLY A 151 2.49 -4.16 23.83
N TYR A 152 1.29 -4.48 23.32
CA TYR A 152 0.40 -3.48 22.74
C TYR A 152 -0.14 -2.51 23.79
N GLY A 153 0.18 -1.21 23.64
CA GLY A 153 -0.25 -0.11 24.51
C GLY A 153 -1.20 0.90 23.85
N GLY A 154 -1.64 0.64 22.62
CA GLY A 154 -2.38 1.58 21.79
C GLY A 154 -3.90 1.58 21.92
N ALA A 155 -4.50 0.87 22.89
CA ALA A 155 -5.94 0.66 22.97
C ALA A 155 -6.79 1.95 22.95
N GLU A 156 -6.31 3.04 23.59
CA GLU A 156 -7.00 4.33 23.61
C GLU A 156 -6.94 5.08 22.27
N ARG A 157 -6.11 4.62 21.35
CA ARG A 157 -5.94 5.18 20.00
C ARG A 157 -6.64 4.35 18.92
N TYR A 158 -7.23 3.23 19.31
CA TYR A 158 -7.98 2.39 18.37
C TYR A 158 -9.24 3.11 17.88
N VAL A 159 -9.48 3.05 16.58
CA VAL A 159 -10.64 3.65 15.92
C VAL A 159 -11.40 2.55 15.18
N GLU A 160 -12.70 2.42 15.44
CA GLU A 160 -13.58 1.57 14.64
C GLU A 160 -13.85 2.27 13.31
N ALA A 161 -13.11 1.89 12.28
CA ALA A 161 -13.22 2.43 10.94
C ALA A 161 -12.68 1.41 9.92
N ASP A 162 -13.07 1.55 8.68
CA ASP A 162 -12.64 0.69 7.57
C ASP A 162 -11.13 0.79 7.36
N ALA A 163 -10.61 2.01 7.37
CA ALA A 163 -9.19 2.30 7.34
C ALA A 163 -8.88 3.59 8.11
N VAL A 164 -7.67 3.69 8.65
CA VAL A 164 -7.19 4.86 9.40
C VAL A 164 -5.81 5.24 8.90
N THR A 165 -5.62 6.53 8.62
CA THR A 165 -4.32 7.12 8.34
C THR A 165 -3.95 8.09 9.46
N ASP A 166 -2.79 7.87 10.09
CA ASP A 166 -2.19 8.81 11.06
C ASP A 166 -0.73 9.08 10.68
N GLY A 167 -0.49 10.24 10.09
CA GLY A 167 0.80 10.63 9.55
C GLY A 167 1.27 9.70 8.42
N ASP A 168 2.35 8.97 8.68
CA ASP A 168 2.95 8.02 7.75
C ASP A 168 2.47 6.57 7.95
N LEU A 169 1.49 6.34 8.82
CA LEU A 169 0.93 5.02 9.08
C LEU A 169 -0.50 4.92 8.55
N ILE A 170 -0.75 3.87 7.76
CA ILE A 170 -2.08 3.47 7.28
C ILE A 170 -2.38 2.09 7.86
N THR A 171 -3.59 1.90 8.41
CA THR A 171 -4.06 0.60 8.91
C THR A 171 -5.48 0.33 8.44
N ALA A 172 -5.84 -0.94 8.23
CA ALA A 172 -7.19 -1.35 7.81
C ALA A 172 -7.55 -2.75 8.34
N GLY A 173 -8.84 -3.03 8.38
CA GLY A 173 -9.39 -4.35 8.67
C GLY A 173 -9.30 -5.31 7.48
N PRO A 174 -9.50 -6.64 7.67
CA PRO A 174 -9.36 -7.66 6.63
C PRO A 174 -10.42 -7.58 5.53
N THR A 175 -11.58 -7.00 5.84
CA THR A 175 -12.71 -6.86 4.93
C THR A 175 -12.68 -5.59 4.11
N GLU A 176 -11.66 -4.73 4.32
CA GLU A 176 -11.61 -3.37 3.83
C GLU A 176 -10.49 -3.09 2.80
N PRO A 177 -10.29 -3.98 1.78
CA PRO A 177 -9.23 -3.79 0.78
C PRO A 177 -9.43 -2.53 -0.07
N VAL A 178 -10.67 -2.06 -0.24
CA VAL A 178 -10.99 -0.85 -1.00
C VAL A 178 -10.66 0.40 -0.19
N ALA A 179 -11.08 0.45 1.07
CA ALA A 179 -10.75 1.55 1.97
C ALA A 179 -9.24 1.65 2.19
N PHE A 180 -8.57 0.51 2.38
CA PHE A 180 -7.11 0.43 2.45
C PHE A 180 -6.43 1.03 1.22
N ALA A 181 -6.87 0.64 0.02
CA ALA A 181 -6.32 1.14 -1.23
C ALA A 181 -6.56 2.65 -1.39
N ARG A 182 -7.74 3.16 -1.00
CA ARG A 182 -8.05 4.60 -0.99
C ARG A 182 -7.03 5.40 -0.19
N GLU A 183 -6.72 4.95 1.03
CA GLU A 183 -5.76 5.63 1.89
C GLU A 183 -4.33 5.59 1.31
N VAL A 184 -3.93 4.47 0.71
CA VAL A 184 -2.65 4.36 -0.01
C VAL A 184 -2.60 5.34 -1.18
N PHE A 185 -3.67 5.44 -1.98
CA PHE A 185 -3.74 6.37 -3.12
C PHE A 185 -3.71 7.83 -2.69
N ALA A 186 -4.45 8.17 -1.63
CA ALA A 186 -4.43 9.50 -1.04
C ALA A 186 -3.02 9.89 -0.58
N ARG A 187 -2.35 8.99 0.15
CA ARG A 187 -0.99 9.22 0.68
C ARG A 187 0.06 9.39 -0.41
N LEU A 188 -0.13 8.73 -1.56
CA LEU A 188 0.79 8.80 -2.71
C LEU A 188 0.40 9.84 -3.77
N GLY A 189 -0.72 10.52 -3.62
CA GLY A 189 -1.22 11.48 -4.62
C GLY A 189 -1.45 10.81 -5.98
N VAL A 190 -2.10 9.64 -6.00
CA VAL A 190 -2.33 8.86 -7.24
C VAL A 190 -3.39 9.51 -8.12
N TRP A 191 -4.39 10.10 -7.50
CA TRP A 191 -5.46 10.88 -8.12
C TRP A 191 -5.71 12.18 -7.37
N GLU A 192 -6.26 13.16 -8.09
CA GLU A 192 -6.85 14.32 -7.46
C GLU A 192 -8.05 13.92 -6.57
N PRO A 193 -8.39 14.71 -5.54
CA PRO A 193 -9.40 14.33 -4.55
C PRO A 193 -10.74 13.91 -5.13
N GLU A 194 -11.24 14.61 -6.16
CA GLU A 194 -12.52 14.30 -6.81
C GLU A 194 -12.50 12.93 -7.52
N ALA A 195 -11.42 12.64 -8.22
CA ALA A 195 -11.23 11.35 -8.89
C ALA A 195 -11.06 10.20 -7.89
N LEU A 196 -10.36 10.45 -6.79
CA LEU A 196 -10.19 9.47 -5.72
C LEU A 196 -11.53 9.17 -5.02
N ASP A 197 -12.36 10.19 -4.77
CA ASP A 197 -13.71 10.00 -4.24
C ASP A 197 -14.57 9.19 -5.20
N ALA A 198 -14.54 9.51 -6.49
CA ALA A 198 -15.27 8.77 -7.52
C ALA A 198 -14.81 7.31 -7.59
N TRP A 199 -13.49 7.06 -7.50
CA TRP A 199 -12.95 5.71 -7.44
C TRP A 199 -13.48 4.96 -6.20
N TYR A 200 -13.46 5.59 -5.03
CA TYR A 200 -13.93 4.97 -3.79
C TYR A 200 -15.42 4.63 -3.85
N ARG A 201 -16.28 5.58 -4.24
CA ARG A 201 -17.71 5.34 -4.41
C ARG A 201 -18.02 4.21 -5.40
N LEU A 202 -17.28 4.15 -6.50
CA LEU A 202 -17.46 3.09 -7.50
C LEU A 202 -17.15 1.70 -6.94
N PHE A 203 -16.00 1.55 -6.27
CA PHE A 203 -15.50 0.25 -5.83
C PHE A 203 -15.98 -0.17 -4.43
N HIS A 204 -16.26 0.77 -3.55
CA HIS A 204 -16.74 0.53 -2.20
C HIS A 204 -18.28 0.51 -2.14
N ASP A 205 -18.92 1.56 -2.68
CA ASP A 205 -20.36 1.74 -2.55
C ASP A 205 -21.15 1.15 -3.73
N SER A 206 -20.47 0.60 -4.74
CA SER A 206 -21.05 0.13 -6.00
C SER A 206 -21.83 1.23 -6.74
N ASP A 207 -21.43 2.51 -6.56
CA ASP A 207 -22.07 3.66 -7.18
C ASP A 207 -21.62 3.85 -8.63
N ALA A 208 -22.40 3.30 -9.57
CA ALA A 208 -22.11 3.40 -11.00
C ALA A 208 -22.12 4.85 -11.52
N SER A 209 -22.75 5.80 -10.80
CA SER A 209 -22.78 7.22 -11.21
C SER A 209 -21.42 7.90 -11.10
N ALA A 210 -20.51 7.34 -10.32
CA ALA A 210 -19.13 7.83 -10.18
C ALA A 210 -18.22 7.45 -11.38
N TYR A 211 -18.61 6.45 -12.19
CA TYR A 211 -17.79 5.94 -13.28
C TYR A 211 -17.38 7.00 -14.33
N PRO A 212 -18.27 7.91 -14.82
CA PRO A 212 -17.87 8.96 -15.76
C PRO A 212 -16.79 9.89 -15.24
N VAL A 213 -16.81 10.23 -13.93
CA VAL A 213 -15.81 11.10 -13.30
C VAL A 213 -14.45 10.42 -13.31
N LEU A 214 -14.40 9.15 -12.92
CA LEU A 214 -13.17 8.36 -12.93
C LEU A 214 -12.60 8.22 -14.36
N MET A 215 -13.44 7.95 -15.35
CA MET A 215 -13.03 7.82 -16.75
C MET A 215 -12.46 9.15 -17.31
N ALA A 216 -13.05 10.28 -16.95
CA ALA A 216 -12.55 11.59 -17.37
C ALA A 216 -11.15 11.86 -16.77
N ALA A 217 -10.94 11.51 -15.50
CA ALA A 217 -9.64 11.64 -14.82
C ALA A 217 -8.57 10.70 -15.42
N GLU A 218 -8.94 9.50 -15.86
CA GLU A 218 -8.03 8.57 -16.53
C GLU A 218 -7.63 9.09 -17.92
N ALA A 219 -8.53 9.70 -18.66
CA ALA A 219 -8.25 10.26 -19.98
C ALA A 219 -7.39 11.53 -19.94
N GLY A 220 -7.51 12.34 -18.89
CA GLY A 220 -6.74 13.58 -18.72
C GLY A 220 -5.33 13.40 -18.15
N GLY A 221 -4.97 12.20 -17.70
CA GLY A 221 -3.69 11.88 -17.11
C GLY A 221 -2.75 11.02 -17.99
N ALA A 222 -3.05 10.92 -19.30
CA ALA A 222 -2.27 10.19 -20.27
C ALA A 222 -1.25 11.08 -20.98
#